data_67e19dead43503bb237b49f769b7eb94
#
_entry.id   67e19dead43503bb237b49f769b7eb94
#
_cell.length_a   1.000
_cell.length_b   1.000
_cell.length_c   1.000
_cell.angle_alpha   90.00
_cell.angle_beta   90.00
_cell.angle_gamma   90.00
#
_symmetry.space_group_name_H-M   'P 1'
#
loop_
_entity.id
_entity.type
_entity.pdbx_description
1 polymer ?
#
loop_
_entity_poly.entity_id
_entity_poly.type
_entity_poly.pdbx_seq_one_letter_code
_entity_poly.pdbx_strand_id
1 'polypeptide(L)'
;MVDETRRNLIKAGVVAVVGSAIGFIAVKREKLMELLKPVNKVELLSAIDREYSVYAERARRKEAELKRWCMEEAAKLCRERGEESVECVEAKRRCDAIQVKATGPRKGVRFAMAIDLNKCIGCRRCAYACVMENNQGRNLNIEWIKVLGVERKEFPEILGSQLDYEMAPLPDTVYIPISCMHCENPPCVMVCPVRATWKESDGIVVVDYDRCIGCRYCIAACPYGARYFNWAKPVVPVLELNPNMHILGNVPRVPHVVEKCTFCIQRTRDGGVPACVEVCPVGARVFGDLNDPNSPIRRVIEKYGVYTLKSEAGTNPRLFYFFGPSKPVHKQEGRR
;
A
#
# COMPACT_ATOMS: atom_id res chain seq x y z
N MET A 1 3.54 3.57 -16.26
CA MET A 1 3.97 4.56 -17.28
C MET A 1 5.30 5.13 -16.83
N VAL A 2 6.39 4.85 -17.54
CA VAL A 2 7.58 5.66 -17.40
C VAL A 2 7.18 7.01 -17.95
N ASP A 3 7.30 8.05 -17.12
CA ASP A 3 6.92 9.41 -17.47
C ASP A 3 7.57 9.81 -18.81
N GLU A 4 6.75 10.17 -19.76
CA GLU A 4 7.17 10.57 -21.12
C GLU A 4 8.17 11.74 -21.07
N THR A 5 8.01 12.60 -20.08
CA THR A 5 8.92 13.72 -19.78
C THR A 5 10.32 13.24 -19.36
N ARG A 6 10.44 12.19 -18.54
CA ARG A 6 11.71 11.59 -18.14
C ARG A 6 12.40 10.89 -19.31
N ARG A 7 11.62 10.24 -20.14
CA ARG A 7 12.13 9.59 -21.34
C ARG A 7 12.68 10.61 -22.33
N ASN A 8 12.01 11.76 -22.45
CA ASN A 8 12.45 12.87 -23.28
C ASN A 8 13.69 13.59 -22.68
N LEU A 9 13.80 13.71 -21.36
CA LEU A 9 14.99 14.24 -20.68
C LEU A 9 16.20 13.32 -20.82
N ILE A 10 16.03 12.00 -20.71
CA ILE A 10 17.09 11.02 -20.93
C ILE A 10 17.53 11.06 -22.40
N LYS A 11 16.58 11.18 -23.35
CA LYS A 11 16.87 11.32 -24.78
C LYS A 11 17.58 12.63 -25.08
N ALA A 12 17.16 13.75 -24.48
CA ALA A 12 17.83 15.04 -24.59
C ALA A 12 19.22 15.03 -23.96
N GLY A 13 19.40 14.36 -22.82
CA GLY A 13 20.71 14.16 -22.17
C GLY A 13 21.68 13.33 -23.00
N VAL A 14 21.21 12.27 -23.65
CA VAL A 14 22.02 11.46 -24.57
C VAL A 14 22.43 12.25 -25.80
N VAL A 15 21.54 13.10 -26.33
CA VAL A 15 21.87 13.99 -27.46
C VAL A 15 22.88 15.08 -27.06
N ALA A 16 22.79 15.61 -25.83
CA ALA A 16 23.73 16.61 -25.31
C ALA A 16 25.13 16.03 -25.03
N VAL A 17 25.22 14.81 -24.52
CA VAL A 17 26.51 14.12 -24.24
C VAL A 17 27.20 13.67 -25.52
N VAL A 18 26.44 13.32 -26.57
CA VAL A 18 27.01 12.96 -27.89
C VAL A 18 27.48 14.20 -28.63
N GLY A 19 26.90 15.38 -28.33
CA GLY A 19 27.31 16.66 -28.96
C GLY A 19 28.56 17.31 -28.37
N SER A 20 29.03 16.90 -27.16
CA SER A 20 30.17 17.52 -26.49
C SER A 20 31.46 16.70 -26.53
N ALA A 21 31.46 15.49 -27.03
CA ALA A 21 32.65 14.68 -27.26
C ALA A 21 33.05 14.71 -28.72
N ILE A 22 34.14 15.34 -29.02
CA ILE A 22 34.86 15.45 -30.25
C ILE A 22 34.73 14.18 -31.11
N GLY A 23 33.97 14.28 -32.21
CA GLY A 23 33.87 13.24 -33.20
C GLY A 23 32.45 13.12 -33.74
N PHE A 24 32.13 13.79 -34.82
CA PHE A 24 30.92 13.61 -35.62
C PHE A 24 30.79 12.16 -36.09
N ILE A 25 30.25 11.29 -35.23
CA ILE A 25 29.61 10.07 -35.72
C ILE A 25 28.23 10.53 -36.17
N ALA A 26 28.04 10.68 -37.47
CA ALA A 26 26.73 10.88 -38.05
C ALA A 26 25.84 9.66 -37.71
N VAL A 27 25.19 9.72 -36.55
CA VAL A 27 24.09 8.79 -36.24
C VAL A 27 23.03 9.08 -37.31
N LYS A 28 22.87 8.14 -38.25
CA LYS A 28 21.89 8.28 -39.32
C LYS A 28 20.57 8.71 -38.70
N ARG A 29 19.97 9.77 -39.21
CA ARG A 29 18.68 10.36 -38.80
C ARG A 29 17.59 9.30 -38.62
N GLU A 30 17.64 8.22 -39.40
CA GLU A 30 16.77 7.05 -39.32
C GLU A 30 16.88 6.32 -37.99
N LYS A 31 18.09 6.12 -37.47
CA LYS A 31 18.32 5.41 -36.17
C LYS A 31 17.86 6.27 -34.99
N LEU A 32 17.97 7.61 -35.09
CA LEU A 32 17.43 8.54 -34.10
C LEU A 32 15.89 8.56 -34.12
N MET A 33 15.29 8.52 -35.30
CA MET A 33 13.84 8.44 -35.47
C MET A 33 13.25 7.11 -35.01
N GLU A 34 14.02 6.02 -35.09
CA GLU A 34 13.63 4.71 -34.60
C GLU A 34 13.62 4.66 -33.05
N LEU A 35 14.59 5.34 -32.42
CA LEU A 35 14.63 5.53 -30.95
C LEU A 35 13.54 6.49 -30.45
N LEU A 36 12.98 7.33 -31.30
CA LEU A 36 11.94 8.32 -30.99
C LEU A 36 10.51 7.81 -31.28
N LYS A 37 10.35 6.62 -31.90
CA LYS A 37 9.03 6.03 -32.11
C LYS A 37 8.29 5.88 -30.77
N PRO A 38 7.02 6.31 -30.69
CA PRO A 38 6.21 6.02 -29.52
C PRO A 38 6.15 4.50 -29.32
N VAL A 39 6.38 4.05 -28.08
CA VAL A 39 6.26 2.63 -27.76
C VAL A 39 4.85 2.19 -28.07
N ASN A 40 4.71 1.21 -28.94
CA ASN A 40 3.43 0.69 -29.33
C ASN A 40 2.70 0.17 -28.06
N LYS A 41 1.44 0.57 -27.91
CA LYS A 41 0.60 0.16 -26.76
C LYS A 41 0.54 -1.38 -26.62
N VAL A 42 0.61 -2.10 -27.73
CA VAL A 42 0.64 -3.58 -27.77
C VAL A 42 1.96 -4.13 -27.20
N GLU A 43 3.11 -3.53 -27.54
CA GLU A 43 4.42 -3.92 -27.00
C GLU A 43 4.52 -3.64 -25.50
N LEU A 44 3.98 -2.50 -25.04
CA LEU A 44 3.92 -2.18 -23.62
C LEU A 44 3.04 -3.18 -22.87
N LEU A 45 1.89 -3.54 -23.41
CA LEU A 45 1.00 -4.53 -22.80
C LEU A 45 1.64 -5.91 -22.78
N SER A 46 2.30 -6.34 -23.86
CA SER A 46 3.03 -7.60 -23.91
C SER A 46 4.24 -7.66 -22.95
N ALA A 47 4.85 -6.50 -22.66
CA ALA A 47 5.91 -6.42 -21.66
C ALA A 47 5.37 -6.56 -20.23
N ILE A 48 4.21 -5.94 -19.94
CA ILE A 48 3.51 -6.10 -18.66
C ILE A 48 3.05 -7.55 -18.46
N ASP A 49 2.46 -8.16 -19.47
CA ASP A 49 1.99 -9.54 -19.39
C ASP A 49 3.16 -10.54 -19.20
N ARG A 50 4.32 -10.28 -19.81
CA ARG A 50 5.55 -11.05 -19.58
C ARG A 50 6.10 -10.88 -18.16
N GLU A 51 6.08 -9.67 -17.61
CA GLU A 51 6.51 -9.41 -16.24
C GLU A 51 5.63 -10.16 -15.25
N TYR A 52 4.31 -10.16 -15.43
CA TYR A 52 3.38 -10.89 -14.55
C TYR A 52 3.46 -12.42 -14.71
N SER A 53 3.92 -12.93 -15.85
CA SER A 53 4.20 -14.38 -16.00
C SER A 53 5.35 -14.84 -15.08
N VAL A 54 6.39 -14.02 -14.93
CA VAL A 54 7.48 -14.28 -13.97
C VAL A 54 6.97 -14.25 -12.54
N TYR A 55 6.10 -13.29 -12.20
CA TYR A 55 5.48 -13.24 -10.86
C TYR A 55 4.56 -14.43 -10.60
N ALA A 56 3.86 -14.96 -11.60
CA ALA A 56 3.03 -16.15 -11.46
C ALA A 56 3.87 -17.40 -11.11
N GLU A 57 5.02 -17.56 -11.74
CA GLU A 57 5.95 -18.65 -11.39
C GLU A 57 6.54 -18.48 -9.99
N ARG A 58 6.95 -17.27 -9.63
CA ARG A 58 7.42 -16.93 -8.27
C ARG A 58 6.33 -17.18 -7.22
N ALA A 59 5.08 -16.86 -7.52
CA ALA A 59 3.94 -17.10 -6.65
C ALA A 59 3.75 -18.59 -6.37
N ARG A 60 3.80 -19.45 -7.39
CA ARG A 60 3.71 -20.91 -7.20
C ARG A 60 4.85 -21.45 -6.33
N ARG A 61 6.09 -21.00 -6.55
CA ARG A 61 7.23 -21.40 -5.71
C ARG A 61 7.06 -20.93 -4.27
N LYS A 62 6.62 -19.68 -4.10
CA LYS A 62 6.38 -19.08 -2.76
C LYS A 62 5.24 -19.78 -2.03
N GLU A 63 4.19 -20.16 -2.71
CA GLU A 63 3.09 -20.93 -2.15
C GLU A 63 3.57 -22.27 -1.58
N ALA A 64 4.35 -23.03 -2.37
CA ALA A 64 4.90 -24.31 -1.92
C ALA A 64 5.86 -24.15 -0.72
N GLU A 65 6.67 -23.09 -0.70
CA GLU A 65 7.54 -22.73 0.43
C GLU A 65 6.73 -22.41 1.69
N LEU A 66 5.72 -21.56 1.56
CA LEU A 66 4.87 -21.14 2.67
C LEU A 66 4.02 -22.28 3.23
N LYS A 67 3.51 -23.16 2.39
CA LYS A 67 2.78 -24.35 2.85
C LYS A 67 3.68 -25.25 3.69
N ARG A 68 4.90 -25.54 3.24
CA ARG A 68 5.87 -26.34 4.03
C ARG A 68 6.18 -25.68 5.37
N TRP A 69 6.57 -24.41 5.36
CA TRP A 69 6.84 -23.67 6.58
C TRP A 69 5.64 -23.66 7.54
N CYS A 70 4.44 -23.40 7.02
CA CYS A 70 3.22 -23.35 7.81
C CYS A 70 2.92 -24.71 8.46
N MET A 71 3.07 -25.81 7.71
CA MET A 71 2.85 -27.15 8.24
C MET A 71 3.88 -27.54 9.32
N GLU A 72 5.14 -27.11 9.18
CA GLU A 72 6.15 -27.30 10.21
C GLU A 72 5.80 -26.53 11.51
N GLU A 73 5.33 -25.30 11.40
CA GLU A 73 4.88 -24.52 12.55
C GLU A 73 3.59 -25.10 13.17
N ALA A 74 2.64 -25.53 12.33
CA ALA A 74 1.43 -26.20 12.81
C ALA A 74 1.75 -27.51 13.54
N ALA A 75 2.72 -28.29 13.06
CA ALA A 75 3.16 -29.51 13.74
C ALA A 75 3.80 -29.23 15.09
N LYS A 76 4.49 -28.09 15.29
CA LYS A 76 4.98 -27.67 16.62
C LYS A 76 3.80 -27.39 17.55
N LEU A 77 2.82 -26.60 17.08
CA LEU A 77 1.62 -26.28 17.83
C LEU A 77 0.83 -27.53 18.22
N CYS A 78 0.69 -28.49 17.30
CA CYS A 78 0.01 -29.76 17.57
C CYS A 78 0.71 -30.61 18.62
N ARG A 79 2.05 -30.62 18.66
CA ARG A 79 2.80 -31.30 19.74
C ARG A 79 2.58 -30.66 21.10
N GLU A 80 2.42 -29.34 21.15
CA GLU A 80 2.21 -28.60 22.40
C GLU A 80 0.76 -28.70 22.92
N ARG A 81 -0.23 -28.65 22.00
CA ARG A 81 -1.65 -28.56 22.33
C ARG A 81 -2.42 -29.87 22.17
N GLY A 82 -1.85 -30.87 21.51
CA GLY A 82 -2.49 -32.13 21.14
C GLY A 82 -3.02 -32.11 19.71
N GLU A 83 -2.94 -33.26 19.04
CA GLU A 83 -3.31 -33.43 17.60
C GLU A 83 -4.80 -33.16 17.33
N GLU A 84 -5.68 -33.41 18.30
CA GLU A 84 -7.13 -33.22 18.19
C GLU A 84 -7.60 -31.84 18.71
N SER A 85 -6.69 -30.99 19.16
CA SER A 85 -7.05 -29.65 19.65
C SER A 85 -7.61 -28.79 18.51
N VAL A 86 -8.52 -27.88 18.84
CA VAL A 86 -9.13 -26.94 17.88
C VAL A 86 -8.05 -26.10 17.19
N GLU A 87 -7.04 -25.70 17.96
CA GLU A 87 -5.91 -24.93 17.46
C GLU A 87 -5.07 -25.72 16.44
N CYS A 88 -4.81 -27.00 16.69
CA CYS A 88 -4.08 -27.85 15.76
C CYS A 88 -4.85 -28.05 14.44
N VAL A 89 -6.13 -28.38 14.54
CA VAL A 89 -6.99 -28.58 13.38
C VAL A 89 -7.10 -27.29 12.55
N GLU A 90 -7.32 -26.14 13.20
CA GLU A 90 -7.42 -24.84 12.52
C GLU A 90 -6.07 -24.43 11.89
N ALA A 91 -4.93 -24.67 12.55
CA ALA A 91 -3.62 -24.40 12.00
C ALA A 91 -3.37 -25.20 10.71
N LYS A 92 -3.64 -26.50 10.71
CA LYS A 92 -3.52 -27.35 9.52
C LYS A 92 -4.42 -26.87 8.39
N ARG A 93 -5.70 -26.57 8.69
CA ARG A 93 -6.67 -26.04 7.72
C ARG A 93 -6.18 -24.74 7.06
N ARG A 94 -5.61 -23.83 7.84
CA ARG A 94 -5.05 -22.57 7.30
C ARG A 94 -3.86 -22.82 6.39
N CYS A 95 -2.99 -23.75 6.75
CA CYS A 95 -1.83 -24.09 5.94
C CYS A 95 -2.25 -24.66 4.57
N ASP A 96 -3.25 -25.55 4.55
CA ASP A 96 -3.80 -26.12 3.31
C ASP A 96 -4.48 -25.05 2.44
N ALA A 97 -5.12 -24.07 3.06
CA ALA A 97 -5.82 -22.98 2.37
C ALA A 97 -4.88 -21.92 1.77
N ILE A 98 -3.56 -21.99 2.01
CA ILE A 98 -2.60 -21.02 1.47
C ILE A 98 -2.68 -20.97 -0.06
N GLN A 99 -2.91 -19.80 -0.60
CA GLN A 99 -2.87 -19.46 -2.01
C GLN A 99 -2.08 -18.18 -2.21
N VAL A 100 -1.12 -18.20 -3.14
CA VAL A 100 -0.34 -17.01 -3.49
C VAL A 100 -0.65 -16.61 -4.93
N LYS A 101 -1.35 -15.50 -5.09
CA LYS A 101 -1.74 -14.94 -6.39
C LYS A 101 -0.67 -14.00 -6.93
N ALA A 102 -0.68 -13.81 -8.26
CA ALA A 102 0.12 -12.83 -8.97
C ALA A 102 -0.75 -12.05 -9.96
N THR A 103 -1.89 -11.56 -9.49
CA THR A 103 -2.83 -10.82 -10.32
C THR A 103 -2.24 -9.46 -10.71
N GLY A 104 -2.19 -9.15 -12.01
CA GLY A 104 -1.71 -7.88 -12.54
C GLY A 104 -2.61 -6.69 -12.19
N PRO A 105 -2.15 -5.47 -12.47
CA PRO A 105 -2.93 -4.27 -12.24
C PRO A 105 -4.21 -4.25 -13.09
N ARG A 106 -5.30 -3.75 -12.52
CA ARG A 106 -6.57 -3.62 -13.24
C ARG A 106 -6.49 -2.52 -14.31
N LYS A 107 -6.71 -2.90 -15.57
CA LYS A 107 -6.66 -1.96 -16.71
C LYS A 107 -7.81 -0.93 -16.60
N GLY A 108 -7.49 0.34 -16.83
CA GLY A 108 -8.47 1.44 -16.82
C GLY A 108 -8.93 1.91 -15.43
N VAL A 109 -8.48 1.25 -14.36
CA VAL A 109 -8.82 1.58 -12.97
C VAL A 109 -7.76 2.52 -12.37
N ARG A 110 -8.19 3.45 -11.54
CA ARG A 110 -7.35 4.33 -10.73
C ARG A 110 -7.83 4.33 -9.28
N PHE A 111 -7.30 3.42 -8.48
CA PHE A 111 -7.70 3.30 -7.10
C PHE A 111 -7.32 4.53 -6.25
N ALA A 112 -8.25 4.93 -5.40
CA ALA A 112 -8.06 5.99 -4.41
C ALA A 112 -8.91 5.72 -3.16
N MET A 113 -8.58 6.44 -2.08
CA MET A 113 -9.29 6.37 -0.81
C MET A 113 -9.58 7.78 -0.31
N ALA A 114 -10.73 7.97 0.34
CA ALA A 114 -11.06 9.18 1.09
C ALA A 114 -11.42 8.84 2.53
N ILE A 115 -11.09 9.71 3.45
CA ILE A 115 -11.33 9.54 4.89
C ILE A 115 -12.15 10.72 5.40
N ASP A 116 -13.32 10.42 5.94
CA ASP A 116 -14.20 11.39 6.62
C ASP A 116 -13.73 11.59 8.06
N LEU A 117 -13.14 12.74 8.34
CA LEU A 117 -12.61 13.05 9.66
C LEU A 117 -13.71 13.34 10.69
N ASN A 118 -14.90 13.77 10.26
CA ASN A 118 -16.05 13.95 11.16
C ASN A 118 -16.62 12.61 11.65
N LYS A 119 -16.48 11.56 10.84
CA LYS A 119 -16.95 10.21 11.21
C LYS A 119 -15.91 9.41 11.98
N CYS A 120 -14.63 9.69 11.79
CA CYS A 120 -13.57 8.89 12.41
C CYS A 120 -13.61 9.05 13.94
N ILE A 121 -13.80 7.95 14.65
CA ILE A 121 -13.86 7.90 16.12
C ILE A 121 -12.55 7.43 16.77
N GLY A 122 -11.48 7.26 16.01
CA GLY A 122 -10.17 6.85 16.53
C GLY A 122 -10.07 5.39 17.02
N CYS A 123 -11.05 4.54 16.75
CA CYS A 123 -11.15 3.18 17.32
C CYS A 123 -10.05 2.19 16.87
N ARG A 124 -9.17 2.56 15.96
CA ARG A 124 -8.03 1.78 15.44
C ARG A 124 -8.36 0.39 14.85
N ARG A 125 -9.64 0.00 14.71
CA ARG A 125 -10.01 -1.25 14.05
C ARG A 125 -9.40 -1.40 12.65
N CYS A 126 -9.25 -0.28 11.92
CA CYS A 126 -8.60 -0.26 10.61
C CYS A 126 -7.10 -0.62 10.67
N ALA A 127 -6.37 -0.21 11.72
CA ALA A 127 -4.98 -0.58 11.93
C ALA A 127 -4.86 -2.07 12.24
N TYR A 128 -5.65 -2.57 13.20
CA TYR A 128 -5.68 -3.98 13.55
C TYR A 128 -6.03 -4.88 12.35
N ALA A 129 -7.11 -4.56 11.63
CA ALA A 129 -7.50 -5.32 10.44
C ALA A 129 -6.41 -5.28 9.35
N CYS A 130 -5.69 -4.17 9.21
CA CYS A 130 -4.56 -4.06 8.28
C CYS A 130 -3.41 -5.00 8.68
N VAL A 131 -3.10 -5.10 9.97
CA VAL A 131 -2.06 -6.01 10.50
C VAL A 131 -2.42 -7.45 10.18
N MET A 132 -3.66 -7.86 10.47
CA MET A 132 -4.14 -9.22 10.24
C MET A 132 -4.21 -9.57 8.75
N GLU A 133 -4.87 -8.73 7.96
CA GLU A 133 -5.07 -8.94 6.52
C GLU A 133 -3.75 -9.03 5.75
N ASN A 134 -2.76 -8.26 6.16
CA ASN A 134 -1.53 -8.12 5.41
C ASN A 134 -0.35 -8.92 6.00
N ASN A 135 -0.60 -9.88 6.88
CA ASN A 135 0.43 -10.74 7.47
C ASN A 135 1.64 -9.93 8.00
N GLN A 136 1.38 -8.80 8.69
CA GLN A 136 2.45 -8.00 9.27
C GLN A 136 3.03 -8.72 10.50
N GLY A 137 4.32 -8.55 10.76
CA GLY A 137 4.98 -9.18 11.91
C GLY A 137 4.43 -8.66 13.23
N ARG A 138 4.02 -9.57 14.14
CA ARG A 138 3.48 -9.22 15.45
C ARG A 138 4.55 -8.76 16.45
N ASN A 139 5.79 -9.10 16.20
CA ASN A 139 6.94 -8.82 17.06
C ASN A 139 7.67 -7.49 16.76
N LEU A 140 7.26 -6.74 15.72
CA LEU A 140 8.02 -5.57 15.25
C LEU A 140 7.31 -4.24 15.49
N ASN A 141 6.12 -4.22 16.06
CA ASN A 141 5.30 -3.03 16.27
C ASN A 141 5.14 -2.18 14.99
N ILE A 142 5.06 -2.86 13.83
CA ILE A 142 4.85 -2.21 12.55
C ILE A 142 3.35 -2.14 12.30
N GLU A 143 2.84 -0.93 12.13
CA GLU A 143 1.47 -0.67 11.72
C GLU A 143 1.46 0.23 10.48
N TRP A 144 0.89 -0.24 9.38
CA TRP A 144 0.81 0.57 8.14
C TRP A 144 -0.20 1.71 8.23
N ILE A 145 -1.09 1.68 9.22
CA ILE A 145 -2.07 2.72 9.50
C ILE A 145 -1.81 3.26 10.89
N LYS A 146 -1.42 4.51 10.99
CA LYS A 146 -1.33 5.25 12.26
C LYS A 146 -2.55 6.13 12.41
N VAL A 147 -3.18 6.13 13.56
CA VAL A 147 -4.33 6.99 13.86
C VAL A 147 -3.88 8.03 14.86
N LEU A 148 -3.73 9.26 14.39
CA LEU A 148 -3.34 10.41 15.21
C LEU A 148 -4.60 11.05 15.78
N GLY A 149 -4.58 11.38 17.07
CA GLY A 149 -5.56 12.27 17.70
C GLY A 149 -5.00 13.69 17.76
N VAL A 150 -5.77 14.67 17.33
CA VAL A 150 -5.40 16.09 17.36
C VAL A 150 -6.52 16.85 18.03
N GLU A 151 -6.21 17.58 19.11
CA GLU A 151 -7.17 18.44 19.77
C GLU A 151 -7.57 19.61 18.87
N ARG A 152 -8.86 19.93 18.80
CA ARG A 152 -9.36 21.00 17.91
C ARG A 152 -8.77 22.37 18.21
N LYS A 153 -8.30 22.58 19.44
CA LYS A 153 -7.70 23.85 19.88
C LYS A 153 -6.22 24.00 19.51
N GLU A 154 -5.55 22.92 19.16
CA GLU A 154 -4.10 22.84 18.92
C GLU A 154 -3.74 22.58 17.46
N PHE A 155 -4.63 22.90 16.52
CA PHE A 155 -4.26 22.96 15.12
C PHE A 155 -3.34 24.18 14.94
N PRO A 156 -2.00 24.07 15.03
CA PRO A 156 -1.18 23.55 13.95
C PRO A 156 0.02 22.67 14.34
N GLU A 157 0.23 22.30 15.57
CA GLU A 157 1.42 21.53 15.97
C GLU A 157 1.13 20.05 16.17
N ILE A 158 1.21 19.27 15.08
CA ILE A 158 1.16 17.81 15.16
C ILE A 158 2.56 17.31 15.58
N LEU A 159 2.90 17.44 16.82
CA LEU A 159 4.11 16.87 17.41
C LEU A 159 3.74 15.94 18.55
N GLY A 160 3.96 14.65 18.34
CA GLY A 160 3.87 13.63 19.37
C GLY A 160 2.51 12.93 19.43
N SER A 161 2.41 11.79 18.77
CA SER A 161 1.29 10.89 19.01
C SER A 161 1.57 10.05 20.25
N GLN A 162 0.99 10.40 21.38
CA GLN A 162 0.78 9.41 22.42
C GLN A 162 -0.37 8.51 21.98
N LEU A 163 -0.07 7.23 21.86
CA LEU A 163 -1.03 6.19 21.50
C LEU A 163 -1.78 5.76 22.76
N ASP A 164 -2.62 6.66 23.29
CA ASP A 164 -3.48 6.30 24.41
C ASP A 164 -4.72 5.54 23.93
N TYR A 165 -4.88 4.33 24.43
CA TYR A 165 -5.99 3.44 24.12
C TYR A 165 -7.22 3.66 25.02
N GLU A 166 -7.15 4.57 25.98
CA GLU A 166 -8.05 4.54 27.12
C GLU A 166 -9.48 5.01 26.84
N MET A 167 -9.72 5.95 25.98
CA MET A 167 -11.10 6.33 25.59
C MET A 167 -11.19 6.93 24.19
N ALA A 168 -11.84 6.23 23.28
CA ALA A 168 -12.16 6.78 21.96
C ALA A 168 -13.68 6.75 21.73
N PRO A 169 -14.29 7.84 21.25
CA PRO A 169 -13.64 9.13 20.92
C PRO A 169 -13.46 10.05 22.12
N LEU A 170 -12.30 10.70 22.20
CA LEU A 170 -12.11 11.80 23.16
C LEU A 170 -12.92 13.01 22.73
N PRO A 171 -13.50 13.77 23.67
CA PRO A 171 -14.15 15.04 23.37
C PRO A 171 -13.20 16.01 22.66
N ASP A 172 -13.70 16.75 21.71
CA ASP A 172 -12.95 17.77 20.95
C ASP A 172 -11.70 17.30 20.20
N THR A 173 -11.57 16.00 19.97
CA THR A 173 -10.45 15.39 19.24
C THR A 173 -10.87 15.02 17.83
N VAL A 174 -10.04 15.39 16.84
CA VAL A 174 -10.14 14.92 15.45
C VAL A 174 -9.14 13.81 15.24
N TYR A 175 -9.60 12.65 14.76
CA TYR A 175 -8.73 11.52 14.48
C TYR A 175 -8.36 11.48 13.02
N ILE A 176 -7.05 11.43 12.74
CA ILE A 176 -6.48 11.44 11.38
C ILE A 176 -5.76 10.13 11.14
N PRO A 177 -6.39 9.16 10.46
CA PRO A 177 -5.72 7.93 10.05
C PRO A 177 -4.75 8.19 8.90
N ILE A 178 -3.46 7.96 9.11
CA ILE A 178 -2.41 8.14 8.11
C ILE A 178 -1.89 6.77 7.66
N SER A 179 -1.75 6.60 6.35
CA SER A 179 -1.14 5.41 5.72
C SER A 179 -0.38 5.82 4.45
N CYS A 180 0.10 4.86 3.66
CA CYS A 180 0.68 5.19 2.36
C CYS A 180 -0.33 5.93 1.49
N MET A 181 0.07 7.05 0.91
CA MET A 181 -0.79 7.92 0.09
C MET A 181 -0.91 7.46 -1.36
N HIS A 182 -0.20 6.41 -1.78
CA HIS A 182 -0.16 5.93 -3.15
C HIS A 182 -0.05 7.07 -4.18
N CYS A 183 0.91 7.96 -3.96
CA CYS A 183 1.12 9.22 -4.68
C CYS A 183 1.16 9.05 -6.20
N GLU A 184 0.69 10.08 -6.95
CA GLU A 184 0.90 10.13 -8.40
C GLU A 184 2.37 10.30 -8.74
N ASN A 185 3.06 11.17 -7.98
CA ASN A 185 4.49 11.42 -8.10
C ASN A 185 5.22 10.85 -6.88
N PRO A 186 5.43 9.53 -6.80
CA PRO A 186 5.94 8.91 -5.58
C PRO A 186 7.46 9.11 -5.43
N PRO A 187 7.95 9.97 -4.52
CA PRO A 187 9.39 10.19 -4.34
C PRO A 187 10.11 8.91 -3.92
N CYS A 188 9.44 8.06 -3.18
CA CYS A 188 9.96 6.75 -2.75
C CYS A 188 10.26 5.77 -3.90
N VAL A 189 9.59 5.91 -5.05
CA VAL A 189 9.91 5.15 -6.27
C VAL A 189 11.15 5.74 -6.95
N MET A 190 11.24 7.07 -6.96
CA MET A 190 12.33 7.79 -7.64
C MET A 190 13.70 7.47 -7.04
N VAL A 191 13.78 7.32 -5.71
CA VAL A 191 15.03 7.10 -4.99
C VAL A 191 15.44 5.63 -4.87
N CYS A 192 14.65 4.69 -5.39
CA CYS A 192 14.97 3.26 -5.25
C CYS A 192 16.07 2.82 -6.23
N PRO A 193 17.30 2.50 -5.77
CA PRO A 193 18.43 2.21 -6.64
C PRO A 193 18.24 0.90 -7.43
N VAL A 194 17.54 -0.06 -6.85
CA VAL A 194 17.31 -1.39 -7.46
C VAL A 194 15.92 -1.52 -8.09
N ARG A 195 15.14 -0.43 -8.12
CA ARG A 195 13.77 -0.42 -8.66
C ARG A 195 12.86 -1.48 -8.05
N ALA A 196 13.07 -1.80 -6.78
CA ALA A 196 12.22 -2.72 -6.03
C ALA A 196 10.83 -2.17 -5.72
N THR A 197 10.60 -0.88 -5.94
CA THR A 197 9.29 -0.25 -5.78
C THR A 197 8.94 0.56 -7.02
N TRP A 198 7.70 0.46 -7.46
CA TRP A 198 7.18 1.16 -8.63
C TRP A 198 5.69 1.45 -8.47
N LYS A 199 5.13 2.23 -9.38
CA LYS A 199 3.71 2.52 -9.45
C LYS A 199 3.09 1.73 -10.59
N GLU A 200 2.05 1.01 -10.29
CA GLU A 200 1.25 0.22 -11.21
C GLU A 200 0.24 1.09 -11.98
N SER A 201 -0.30 0.56 -13.09
CA SER A 201 -1.29 1.28 -13.91
C SER A 201 -2.61 1.54 -13.18
N ASP A 202 -2.98 0.70 -12.20
CA ASP A 202 -4.13 0.90 -11.32
C ASP A 202 -3.87 1.93 -10.19
N GLY A 203 -2.66 2.51 -10.19
CA GLY A 203 -2.24 3.55 -9.26
C GLY A 203 -1.68 3.07 -7.95
N ILE A 204 -1.63 1.79 -7.73
CA ILE A 204 -1.04 1.22 -6.52
C ILE A 204 0.49 1.30 -6.62
N VAL A 205 1.13 1.86 -5.60
CA VAL A 205 2.59 1.78 -5.46
C VAL A 205 2.90 0.50 -4.71
N VAL A 206 3.67 -0.39 -5.34
CA VAL A 206 4.04 -1.71 -4.82
C VAL A 206 5.51 -1.78 -4.42
N VAL A 207 5.87 -2.84 -3.69
CA VAL A 207 7.25 -3.21 -3.35
C VAL A 207 7.43 -4.68 -3.65
N ASP A 208 8.47 -5.01 -4.39
CA ASP A 208 8.97 -6.37 -4.55
C ASP A 208 9.98 -6.66 -3.43
N TYR A 209 9.59 -7.53 -2.51
CA TYR A 209 10.38 -7.85 -1.33
C TYR A 209 11.64 -8.67 -1.67
N ASP A 210 11.66 -9.40 -2.78
CA ASP A 210 12.84 -10.16 -3.21
C ASP A 210 13.88 -9.26 -3.91
N ARG A 211 13.45 -8.11 -4.48
CA ARG A 211 14.34 -7.10 -5.05
C ARG A 211 14.82 -6.07 -4.03
N CYS A 212 14.12 -5.94 -2.90
CA CYS A 212 14.42 -4.91 -1.91
C CYS A 212 15.72 -5.23 -1.15
N ILE A 213 16.72 -4.37 -1.26
CA ILE A 213 18.01 -4.49 -0.57
C ILE A 213 18.04 -3.79 0.80
N GLY A 214 16.92 -3.21 1.24
CA GLY A 214 16.81 -2.58 2.55
C GLY A 214 17.59 -1.28 2.75
N CYS A 215 17.99 -0.58 1.70
CA CYS A 215 18.78 0.67 1.79
C CYS A 215 18.05 1.83 2.50
N ARG A 216 16.73 1.74 2.71
CA ARG A 216 15.85 2.68 3.43
C ARG A 216 15.73 4.08 2.81
N TYR A 217 16.29 4.37 1.64
CA TYR A 217 16.14 5.66 0.97
C TYR A 217 14.67 6.03 0.74
N CYS A 218 13.83 5.05 0.45
CA CYS A 218 12.40 5.27 0.28
C CYS A 218 11.67 5.66 1.58
N ILE A 219 12.23 5.34 2.76
CA ILE A 219 11.73 5.79 4.07
C ILE A 219 12.05 7.27 4.23
N ALA A 220 13.32 7.65 4.02
CA ALA A 220 13.76 9.05 4.12
C ALA A 220 13.04 9.97 3.11
N ALA A 221 12.76 9.46 1.89
CA ALA A 221 12.08 10.23 0.84
C ALA A 221 10.56 10.35 1.04
N CYS A 222 9.94 9.56 1.93
CA CYS A 222 8.50 9.59 2.13
C CYS A 222 8.09 10.70 3.09
N PRO A 223 7.40 11.79 2.65
CA PRO A 223 7.04 12.87 3.55
C PRO A 223 5.97 12.49 4.59
N TYR A 224 5.31 11.32 4.40
CA TYR A 224 4.24 10.83 5.27
C TYR A 224 4.71 9.80 6.31
N GLY A 225 5.98 9.41 6.31
CA GLY A 225 6.49 8.35 7.19
C GLY A 225 5.79 7.01 7.02
N ALA A 226 5.26 6.72 5.81
CA ALA A 226 4.40 5.58 5.54
C ALA A 226 5.14 4.36 4.95
N ARG A 227 6.41 4.23 5.29
CA ARG A 227 7.26 3.07 4.94
C ARG A 227 7.99 2.59 6.18
N TYR A 228 8.00 1.29 6.37
CA TYR A 228 8.49 0.64 7.58
C TYR A 228 9.57 -0.37 7.23
N PHE A 229 10.57 -0.53 8.08
CA PHE A 229 11.68 -1.44 7.87
C PHE A 229 11.61 -2.62 8.84
N ASN A 230 11.78 -3.82 8.34
CA ASN A 230 11.83 -5.03 9.12
C ASN A 230 13.24 -5.25 9.68
N TRP A 231 13.51 -4.75 10.90
CA TRP A 231 14.80 -4.86 11.57
C TRP A 231 15.17 -6.30 11.98
N ALA A 232 14.17 -7.14 12.18
CA ALA A 232 14.31 -8.54 12.51
C ALA A 232 13.36 -9.38 11.66
N LYS A 233 13.40 -10.70 11.79
CA LYS A 233 12.47 -11.60 11.13
C LYS A 233 11.04 -11.37 11.64
N PRO A 234 10.10 -10.98 10.79
CA PRO A 234 8.71 -10.85 11.19
C PRO A 234 8.12 -12.20 11.60
N VAL A 235 7.40 -12.21 12.72
CA VAL A 235 6.70 -13.40 13.21
C VAL A 235 5.21 -13.22 12.99
N VAL A 236 4.62 -14.12 12.22
CA VAL A 236 3.17 -14.21 12.01
C VAL A 236 2.73 -15.55 12.59
N PRO A 237 1.92 -15.56 13.67
CA PRO A 237 1.39 -16.80 14.24
C PRO A 237 0.55 -17.56 13.19
N VAL A 238 0.67 -18.88 13.14
CA VAL A 238 -0.05 -19.71 12.15
C VAL A 238 -1.56 -19.53 12.27
N LEU A 239 -2.10 -19.41 13.46
CA LEU A 239 -3.52 -19.19 13.72
C LEU A 239 -4.02 -17.79 13.27
N GLU A 240 -3.11 -16.86 13.02
CA GLU A 240 -3.44 -15.51 12.57
C GLU A 240 -3.04 -15.27 11.09
N LEU A 241 -2.47 -16.28 10.46
CA LEU A 241 -2.02 -16.17 9.07
C LEU A 241 -3.22 -16.00 8.13
N ASN A 242 -3.22 -14.96 7.32
CA ASN A 242 -4.14 -14.83 6.20
C ASN A 242 -3.64 -15.72 5.04
N PRO A 243 -4.36 -16.79 4.69
CA PRO A 243 -3.91 -17.71 3.65
C PRO A 243 -4.13 -17.18 2.23
N ASN A 244 -4.99 -16.17 2.04
CA ASN A 244 -5.21 -15.57 0.73
C ASN A 244 -4.18 -14.47 0.49
N MET A 245 -3.16 -14.78 -0.29
CA MET A 245 -1.98 -13.93 -0.46
C MET A 245 -1.80 -13.47 -1.90
N HIS A 246 -1.07 -12.36 -2.03
CA HIS A 246 -0.57 -11.86 -3.29
C HIS A 246 0.94 -11.64 -3.18
N ILE A 247 1.70 -12.06 -4.20
CA ILE A 247 3.17 -12.04 -4.18
C ILE A 247 3.79 -10.65 -3.90
N LEU A 248 3.16 -9.57 -4.39
CA LEU A 248 3.55 -8.18 -4.16
C LEU A 248 2.73 -7.51 -3.03
N GLY A 249 1.87 -8.26 -2.33
CA GLY A 249 0.92 -7.72 -1.35
C GLY A 249 1.24 -8.12 0.07
N ASN A 250 0.71 -9.25 0.47
CA ASN A 250 0.62 -9.67 1.86
C ASN A 250 1.32 -10.99 2.20
N VAL A 251 2.21 -11.50 1.35
CA VAL A 251 3.10 -12.60 1.75
C VAL A 251 3.89 -12.19 3.01
N PRO A 252 4.12 -13.08 3.98
CA PRO A 252 4.97 -12.79 5.14
C PRO A 252 6.33 -12.26 4.70
N ARG A 253 6.80 -11.18 5.33
CA ARG A 253 8.04 -10.51 4.93
C ARG A 253 9.26 -11.27 5.43
N VAL A 254 10.35 -11.07 4.71
CA VAL A 254 11.68 -11.44 5.18
C VAL A 254 12.30 -10.29 6.00
N PRO A 255 13.30 -10.53 6.85
CA PRO A 255 14.01 -9.44 7.52
C PRO A 255 14.69 -8.52 6.50
N HIS A 256 15.01 -7.31 6.92
CA HIS A 256 15.77 -6.33 6.17
C HIS A 256 15.13 -5.79 4.89
N VAL A 257 13.82 -5.93 4.72
CA VAL A 257 13.07 -5.29 3.63
C VAL A 257 12.17 -4.17 4.14
N VAL A 258 11.77 -3.28 3.24
CA VAL A 258 10.82 -2.20 3.53
C VAL A 258 9.42 -2.61 3.13
N GLU A 259 8.46 -2.38 4.00
CA GLU A 259 7.04 -2.64 3.74
C GLU A 259 6.16 -1.39 3.89
N LYS A 260 4.96 -1.43 3.34
CA LYS A 260 3.96 -0.35 3.37
C LYS A 260 2.59 -0.84 2.95
N CYS A 261 1.57 -0.01 3.16
CA CYS A 261 0.22 -0.24 2.64
C CYS A 261 0.23 -0.55 1.12
N THR A 262 -0.52 -1.56 0.71
CA THR A 262 -0.66 -2.02 -0.69
C THR A 262 -2.07 -1.83 -1.24
N PHE A 263 -2.96 -1.10 -0.54
CA PHE A 263 -4.41 -1.09 -0.78
C PHE A 263 -5.03 -2.49 -0.80
N CYS A 264 -4.40 -3.45 -0.11
CA CYS A 264 -4.84 -4.85 -0.05
C CYS A 264 -5.05 -5.44 -1.46
N ILE A 265 -3.98 -5.44 -2.30
CA ILE A 265 -4.06 -5.89 -3.70
C ILE A 265 -4.62 -7.30 -3.85
N GLN A 266 -4.43 -8.18 -2.86
CA GLN A 266 -5.04 -9.51 -2.79
C GLN A 266 -6.57 -9.48 -2.76
N ARG A 267 -7.18 -8.34 -2.39
CA ARG A 267 -8.63 -8.13 -2.35
C ARG A 267 -9.09 -7.20 -3.48
N THR A 268 -8.43 -6.07 -3.65
CA THR A 268 -8.89 -5.00 -4.56
C THR A 268 -8.78 -5.39 -6.03
N ARG A 269 -7.80 -6.21 -6.40
CA ARG A 269 -7.69 -6.75 -7.76
C ARG A 269 -8.71 -7.84 -8.06
N ASP A 270 -9.23 -8.49 -7.03
CA ASP A 270 -10.34 -9.45 -7.14
C ASP A 270 -11.72 -8.77 -7.06
N GLY A 271 -11.78 -7.43 -7.05
CA GLY A 271 -13.04 -6.66 -7.03
C GLY A 271 -13.54 -6.31 -5.63
N GLY A 272 -12.85 -6.70 -4.58
CA GLY A 272 -13.17 -6.35 -3.20
C GLY A 272 -12.67 -4.96 -2.78
N VAL A 273 -12.84 -4.64 -1.51
CA VAL A 273 -12.36 -3.40 -0.88
C VAL A 273 -11.24 -3.71 0.12
N PRO A 274 -10.36 -2.74 0.44
CA PRO A 274 -9.36 -2.91 1.49
C PRO A 274 -9.99 -3.29 2.83
N ALA A 275 -9.34 -4.16 3.61
CA ALA A 275 -9.83 -4.60 4.91
C ALA A 275 -10.12 -3.43 5.88
N CYS A 276 -9.31 -2.38 5.83
CA CYS A 276 -9.53 -1.18 6.66
C CYS A 276 -10.79 -0.38 6.29
N VAL A 277 -11.31 -0.54 5.08
CA VAL A 277 -12.59 0.05 4.65
C VAL A 277 -13.73 -0.80 5.17
N GLU A 278 -13.65 -2.11 4.95
CA GLU A 278 -14.68 -3.07 5.34
C GLU A 278 -14.94 -3.08 6.85
N VAL A 279 -13.89 -3.03 7.66
CA VAL A 279 -13.99 -3.13 9.12
C VAL A 279 -14.40 -1.81 9.79
N CYS A 280 -14.47 -0.69 9.06
CA CYS A 280 -14.74 0.62 9.64
C CYS A 280 -16.19 0.72 10.15
N PRO A 281 -16.44 0.76 11.48
CA PRO A 281 -17.80 0.65 12.03
C PRO A 281 -18.66 1.88 11.74
N VAL A 282 -18.03 3.01 11.43
CA VAL A 282 -18.71 4.29 11.16
C VAL A 282 -18.67 4.68 9.69
N GLY A 283 -18.12 3.84 8.81
CA GLY A 283 -18.00 4.13 7.39
C GLY A 283 -17.19 5.41 7.07
N ALA A 284 -16.17 5.71 7.89
CA ALA A 284 -15.33 6.86 7.67
C ALA A 284 -14.39 6.71 6.47
N ARG A 285 -14.14 5.49 5.99
CA ARG A 285 -13.25 5.22 4.88
C ARG A 285 -14.04 4.87 3.63
N VAL A 286 -13.77 5.58 2.54
CA VAL A 286 -14.39 5.37 1.24
C VAL A 286 -13.30 5.02 0.24
N PHE A 287 -13.47 3.92 -0.49
CA PHE A 287 -12.51 3.44 -1.48
C PHE A 287 -13.20 3.25 -2.83
N GLY A 288 -12.47 3.43 -3.92
CA GLY A 288 -13.00 3.17 -5.25
C GLY A 288 -12.06 3.59 -6.37
N ASP A 289 -12.63 3.60 -7.55
CA ASP A 289 -11.97 3.95 -8.80
C ASP A 289 -12.27 5.42 -9.18
N LEU A 290 -11.22 6.22 -9.41
CA LEU A 290 -11.38 7.61 -9.84
C LEU A 290 -11.84 7.73 -11.30
N ASN A 291 -11.68 6.70 -12.11
CA ASN A 291 -12.10 6.69 -13.52
C ASN A 291 -13.56 6.28 -13.70
N ASP A 292 -14.17 5.63 -12.68
CA ASP A 292 -15.59 5.28 -12.71
C ASP A 292 -16.44 6.42 -12.12
N PRO A 293 -17.28 7.09 -12.90
CA PRO A 293 -18.14 8.18 -12.42
C PRO A 293 -19.13 7.74 -11.35
N ASN A 294 -19.50 6.45 -11.32
CA ASN A 294 -20.43 5.88 -10.35
C ASN A 294 -19.75 5.40 -9.06
N SER A 295 -18.42 5.46 -9.01
CA SER A 295 -17.65 5.01 -7.86
C SER A 295 -17.95 5.83 -6.60
N PRO A 296 -18.00 5.20 -5.41
CA PRO A 296 -18.22 5.91 -4.15
C PRO A 296 -17.21 7.06 -3.91
N ILE A 297 -15.96 6.90 -4.32
CA ILE A 297 -14.92 7.93 -4.17
C ILE A 297 -15.20 9.16 -5.04
N ARG A 298 -15.72 8.98 -6.26
CA ARG A 298 -16.11 10.08 -7.14
C ARG A 298 -17.21 10.91 -6.54
N ARG A 299 -18.25 10.25 -6.00
CA ARG A 299 -19.36 10.92 -5.30
C ARG A 299 -18.89 11.75 -4.11
N VAL A 300 -17.88 11.27 -3.36
CA VAL A 300 -17.29 12.03 -2.25
C VAL A 300 -16.57 13.27 -2.77
N ILE A 301 -15.71 13.13 -3.78
CA ILE A 301 -14.94 14.24 -4.35
C ILE A 301 -15.85 15.32 -4.96
N GLU A 302 -16.93 14.91 -5.62
CA GLU A 302 -17.89 15.84 -6.23
C GLU A 302 -18.77 16.56 -5.20
N LYS A 303 -19.08 15.88 -4.10
CA LYS A 303 -20.00 16.41 -3.07
C LYS A 303 -19.30 17.24 -2.01
N TYR A 304 -18.06 16.90 -1.66
CA TYR A 304 -17.33 17.51 -0.55
C TYR A 304 -16.01 18.12 -1.03
N GLY A 305 -15.59 19.21 -0.40
CA GLY A 305 -14.22 19.71 -0.55
C GLY A 305 -13.24 18.71 0.04
N VAL A 306 -12.47 18.03 -0.82
CA VAL A 306 -11.43 17.11 -0.37
C VAL A 306 -10.07 17.79 -0.37
N TYR A 307 -9.20 17.39 0.55
CA TYR A 307 -7.82 17.87 0.63
C TYR A 307 -6.84 16.72 0.83
N THR A 308 -5.57 16.98 0.57
CA THR A 308 -4.47 16.05 0.77
C THR A 308 -3.50 16.59 1.80
N LEU A 309 -2.85 15.71 2.56
CA LEU A 309 -1.80 16.11 3.48
C LEU A 309 -0.54 16.49 2.69
N LYS A 310 0.18 17.52 3.17
CA LYS A 310 1.46 17.98 2.62
C LYS A 310 1.41 18.22 1.11
N SER A 311 0.44 19.00 0.65
CA SER A 311 0.26 19.36 -0.77
C SER A 311 1.49 20.07 -1.33
N GLU A 312 2.22 20.81 -0.52
CA GLU A 312 3.47 21.50 -0.83
C GLU A 312 4.60 20.57 -1.27
N ALA A 313 4.53 19.29 -0.89
CA ALA A 313 5.52 18.28 -1.30
C ALA A 313 5.38 17.83 -2.76
N GLY A 314 4.35 18.26 -3.50
CA GLY A 314 4.14 17.97 -4.91
C GLY A 314 3.95 16.49 -5.26
N THR A 315 3.67 15.65 -4.28
CA THR A 315 3.57 14.18 -4.46
C THR A 315 2.23 13.72 -5.03
N ASN A 316 1.21 14.58 -5.04
CA ASN A 316 -0.15 14.32 -5.49
C ASN A 316 -0.74 13.01 -4.91
N PRO A 317 -1.11 13.01 -3.61
CA PRO A 317 -1.70 11.87 -2.94
C PRO A 317 -3.00 11.37 -3.59
N ARG A 318 -3.24 10.06 -3.51
CA ARG A 318 -4.53 9.42 -3.82
C ARG A 318 -5.31 9.01 -2.58
N LEU A 319 -4.84 9.40 -1.42
CA LEU A 319 -5.57 9.34 -0.18
C LEU A 319 -5.98 10.76 0.18
N PHE A 320 -7.29 10.97 0.19
CA PHE A 320 -7.94 12.25 0.43
C PHE A 320 -8.53 12.30 1.83
N TYR A 321 -8.69 13.50 2.35
CA TYR A 321 -9.39 13.76 3.60
C TYR A 321 -10.52 14.77 3.35
N PHE A 322 -11.60 14.65 4.12
CA PHE A 322 -12.71 15.59 4.06
C PHE A 322 -13.47 15.60 5.38
N PHE A 323 -14.27 16.63 5.56
CA PHE A 323 -15.22 16.72 6.64
C PHE A 323 -16.63 16.52 6.08
N GLY A 324 -17.18 15.32 6.28
CA GLY A 324 -18.58 15.02 5.95
C GLY A 324 -19.55 15.75 6.89
N PRO A 325 -20.87 15.56 6.71
CA PRO A 325 -21.83 16.15 7.60
C PRO A 325 -21.57 15.71 9.04
N SER A 326 -21.44 16.68 9.95
CA SER A 326 -21.33 16.42 11.38
C SER A 326 -22.58 15.70 11.87
N LYS A 327 -22.40 14.61 12.63
CA LYS A 327 -23.54 14.08 13.40
C LYS A 327 -24.04 15.19 14.31
N PRO A 328 -25.37 15.36 14.47
CA PRO A 328 -25.86 16.25 15.51
C PRO A 328 -25.23 15.82 16.83
N VAL A 329 -24.49 16.73 17.44
CA VAL A 329 -23.96 16.54 18.79
C VAL A 329 -25.20 16.45 19.67
N HIS A 330 -25.59 15.26 20.12
CA HIS A 330 -26.48 15.15 21.26
C HIS A 330 -25.77 15.84 22.41
N LYS A 331 -26.17 17.08 22.69
CA LYS A 331 -25.84 17.72 23.96
C LYS A 331 -26.35 16.76 25.03
N GLN A 332 -25.41 16.07 25.69
CA GLN A 332 -25.74 15.45 26.95
C GLN A 332 -26.06 16.63 27.88
N GLU A 333 -27.36 16.92 28.02
CA GLU A 333 -27.84 17.78 29.08
C GLU A 333 -27.34 17.16 30.37
N GLY A 334 -26.66 17.97 31.14
CA GLY A 334 -25.91 17.57 32.30
C GLY A 334 -26.70 16.70 33.26
N ARG A 335 -26.16 15.54 33.54
CA ARG A 335 -26.41 14.92 34.86
C ARG A 335 -25.60 15.70 35.88
N ARG A 336 -26.31 16.52 36.63
CA ARG A 336 -25.86 17.06 37.90
C ARG A 336 -25.68 15.94 38.91
#